data_3a4a08d087163f682028b92369926043
#
_entry.id   3a4a08d087163f682028b92369926043
#
_cell.length_a   1.000
_cell.length_b   1.000
_cell.length_c   1.000
_cell.angle_alpha   90.00
_cell.angle_beta   90.00
_cell.angle_gamma   90.00
#
_symmetry.space_group_name_H-M   'P 1'
#
loop_
_entity.id
_entity.type
_entity.pdbx_description
1 polymer ?
#
loop_
_entity_poly.entity_id
_entity_poly.type
_entity_poly.pdbx_seq_one_letter_code
_entity_poly.pdbx_strand_id
1 'polypeptide(L)'
;MAQLWGGRFTKETDQLVYKFNASISFDQRFYEQDIKGSMAHVTMLAQQGILTDAEKETIITGLQGILDDVKSGKLEITDKYEDIHSFVEANLIDRVGDAGKKLHTGRSRNDQVALDMKLYIRDEVQETDTLIKEMLEAILGIMENNLETYMPGFTHLQKAQPITLAHHMGAYFEMFKRDHERMKDIYARMNTCPLGSGALAGTTYPLDRAYTAKLLGFDGPTMNSMDGVSDRDYLIEYLSALSMIMMHLSRFSEDVIIWNSNEYKFVEIDDAYSTGSSIMPQKKNPDIAELVRGKTGRVYAALTGLLVTMKGIPLAYNKDMQEDKELPFDAIDTTKGCLQLFAGMLRTMTFKNDRMEESAKHGFTNATDAADYLVNHGVPFRDAHGIVGQLVLLCLDKKIPLDDLPLEEYKKISPVFEEDIYEAISLKTCVEKRNTTGAPGVKPMQEAVDSYKKYMEEY
;
A
#
# COMPACT_ATOMS: atom_id res chain seq x y z
N MET A 1 -0.49 -1.19 42.05
CA MET A 1 -1.02 -0.96 40.72
C MET A 1 -2.36 -0.27 40.86
N ALA A 2 -2.53 0.92 40.32
CA ALA A 2 -3.77 1.68 40.47
C ALA A 2 -4.80 1.16 39.45
N GLN A 3 -5.71 0.30 39.88
CA GLN A 3 -6.90 -0.03 39.12
C GLN A 3 -7.94 1.08 39.28
N LEU A 4 -8.32 1.72 38.20
CA LEU A 4 -9.34 2.77 38.16
C LEU A 4 -10.77 2.19 38.29
N TRP A 5 -10.91 0.85 38.34
CA TRP A 5 -12.17 0.11 38.47
C TRP A 5 -12.06 -0.94 39.59
N GLY A 6 -12.45 -0.70 40.77
CA GLY A 6 -12.24 -1.65 41.88
C GLY A 6 -13.40 -1.81 42.85
N GLY A 7 -14.38 -0.93 42.77
CA GLY A 7 -15.38 -0.79 43.84
C GLY A 7 -16.26 -2.01 44.15
N ARG A 8 -16.38 -2.99 43.23
CA ARG A 8 -17.17 -4.23 43.41
C ARG A 8 -16.34 -5.42 43.81
N PHE A 9 -15.02 -5.40 43.53
CA PHE A 9 -14.17 -6.56 43.67
C PHE A 9 -13.64 -6.67 45.11
N THR A 10 -13.66 -7.87 45.65
CA THR A 10 -13.22 -8.16 47.04
C THR A 10 -11.86 -8.83 47.12
N LYS A 11 -11.26 -9.12 45.94
CA LYS A 11 -9.93 -9.76 45.84
C LYS A 11 -9.09 -8.96 44.84
N GLU A 12 -7.78 -8.96 45.04
CA GLU A 12 -6.82 -8.46 44.06
C GLU A 12 -6.81 -9.32 42.78
N THR A 13 -6.59 -8.68 41.62
CA THR A 13 -6.46 -9.38 40.36
C THR A 13 -5.18 -10.20 40.36
N ASP A 14 -5.24 -11.44 39.90
CA ASP A 14 -4.08 -12.29 39.72
C ASP A 14 -3.10 -11.62 38.72
N GLN A 15 -1.81 -11.68 39.02
CA GLN A 15 -0.80 -11.01 38.21
C GLN A 15 -0.70 -11.53 36.76
N LEU A 16 -0.95 -12.83 36.55
CA LEU A 16 -0.98 -13.42 35.21
C LEU A 16 -2.17 -12.89 34.42
N VAL A 17 -3.34 -12.80 35.05
CA VAL A 17 -4.56 -12.21 34.46
C VAL A 17 -4.33 -10.75 34.10
N TYR A 18 -3.68 -9.98 34.99
CA TYR A 18 -3.34 -8.57 34.70
C TYR A 18 -2.45 -8.46 33.45
N LYS A 19 -1.35 -9.21 33.39
CA LYS A 19 -0.43 -9.19 32.25
C LYS A 19 -1.08 -9.66 30.95
N PHE A 20 -1.97 -10.64 31.03
CA PHE A 20 -2.68 -11.15 29.86
C PHE A 20 -3.69 -10.15 29.31
N ASN A 21 -4.30 -9.35 30.16
CA ASN A 21 -5.26 -8.31 29.76
C ASN A 21 -4.63 -6.99 29.33
N ALA A 22 -3.40 -6.71 29.75
CA ALA A 22 -2.73 -5.46 29.49
C ALA A 22 -2.44 -5.27 28.00
N SER A 23 -2.68 -4.05 27.49
CA SER A 23 -2.46 -3.67 26.11
C SER A 23 -1.39 -2.58 25.92
N ILE A 24 -0.86 -2.05 27.02
CA ILE A 24 0.09 -0.92 27.00
C ILE A 24 1.30 -1.16 26.09
N SER A 25 1.75 -2.41 25.94
CA SER A 25 2.91 -2.77 25.12
C SER A 25 2.72 -2.46 23.62
N PHE A 26 1.49 -2.43 23.15
CA PHE A 26 1.16 -2.15 21.75
C PHE A 26 0.26 -0.93 21.57
N ASP A 27 -0.67 -0.61 22.49
CA ASP A 27 -1.56 0.53 22.36
C ASP A 27 -0.87 1.88 22.66
N GLN A 28 0.31 1.86 23.29
CA GLN A 28 1.12 3.06 23.47
C GLN A 28 1.40 3.81 22.15
N ARG A 29 1.28 3.15 20.98
CA ARG A 29 1.49 3.76 19.67
C ARG A 29 0.56 4.95 19.40
N PHE A 30 -0.64 4.94 19.94
CA PHE A 30 -1.60 6.01 19.72
C PHE A 30 -1.79 6.96 20.91
N TYR A 31 -0.75 7.13 21.76
CA TYR A 31 -0.79 8.09 22.88
C TYR A 31 -1.14 9.52 22.43
N GLU A 32 -0.70 9.93 21.24
CA GLU A 32 -1.05 11.24 20.68
C GLU A 32 -2.54 11.36 20.38
N GLN A 33 -3.12 10.29 19.81
CA GLN A 33 -4.53 10.24 19.45
C GLN A 33 -5.40 10.24 20.70
N ASP A 34 -5.04 9.50 21.75
CA ASP A 34 -5.74 9.50 23.03
C ASP A 34 -5.74 10.90 23.67
N ILE A 35 -4.59 11.55 23.68
CA ILE A 35 -4.46 12.92 24.23
C ILE A 35 -5.28 13.92 23.40
N LYS A 36 -5.21 13.87 22.06
CA LYS A 36 -6.01 14.73 21.16
C LYS A 36 -7.51 14.52 21.37
N GLY A 37 -7.94 13.27 21.44
CA GLY A 37 -9.33 12.88 21.72
C GLY A 37 -9.81 13.41 23.08
N SER A 38 -8.97 13.29 24.09
CA SER A 38 -9.24 13.80 25.45
C SER A 38 -9.35 15.32 25.48
N MET A 39 -8.48 16.06 24.79
CA MET A 39 -8.56 17.53 24.66
C MET A 39 -9.86 17.98 23.98
N ALA A 40 -10.26 17.31 22.89
CA ALA A 40 -11.52 17.60 22.20
C ALA A 40 -12.73 17.32 23.09
N HIS A 41 -12.70 16.21 23.82
CA HIS A 41 -13.76 15.85 24.77
C HIS A 41 -13.94 16.89 25.85
N VAL A 42 -12.87 17.31 26.53
CA VAL A 42 -12.88 18.35 27.58
C VAL A 42 -13.35 19.68 27.02
N THR A 43 -12.96 20.05 25.83
CA THR A 43 -13.39 21.28 25.15
C THR A 43 -14.91 21.27 24.94
N MET A 44 -15.46 20.13 24.51
CA MET A 44 -16.90 19.94 24.34
C MET A 44 -17.63 19.96 25.67
N LEU A 45 -17.11 19.29 26.74
CA LEU A 45 -17.72 19.30 28.05
C LEU A 45 -17.85 20.71 28.62
N ALA A 46 -16.85 21.57 28.41
CA ALA A 46 -16.90 22.96 28.85
C ALA A 46 -17.93 23.78 28.04
N GLN A 47 -17.97 23.58 26.71
CA GLN A 47 -18.98 24.21 25.86
C GLN A 47 -20.40 23.85 26.28
N GLN A 48 -20.63 22.64 26.77
CA GLN A 48 -21.92 22.18 27.25
C GLN A 48 -22.20 22.58 28.74
N GLY A 49 -21.29 23.34 29.36
CA GLY A 49 -21.43 23.77 30.76
C GLY A 49 -21.29 22.64 31.81
N ILE A 50 -20.78 21.48 31.39
CA ILE A 50 -20.49 20.34 32.29
C ILE A 50 -19.20 20.60 33.07
N LEU A 51 -18.23 21.26 32.45
CA LEU A 51 -17.02 21.79 33.09
C LEU A 51 -17.00 23.31 33.01
N THR A 52 -16.30 23.93 33.93
CA THR A 52 -15.95 25.34 33.82
C THR A 52 -14.80 25.57 32.86
N ASP A 53 -14.67 26.79 32.32
CA ASP A 53 -13.53 27.15 31.49
C ASP A 53 -12.19 26.99 32.20
N ALA A 54 -12.15 27.30 33.51
CA ALA A 54 -10.94 27.12 34.30
C ALA A 54 -10.51 25.64 34.43
N GLU A 55 -11.46 24.73 34.60
CA GLU A 55 -11.20 23.29 34.65
C GLU A 55 -10.72 22.77 33.26
N LYS A 56 -11.38 23.22 32.20
CA LYS A 56 -10.96 22.91 30.82
C LYS A 56 -9.51 23.31 30.58
N GLU A 57 -9.14 24.56 30.84
CA GLU A 57 -7.77 25.06 30.63
C GLU A 57 -6.75 24.29 31.46
N THR A 58 -7.09 23.98 32.74
CA THR A 58 -6.25 23.18 33.62
C THR A 58 -5.99 21.77 33.05
N ILE A 59 -7.03 21.09 32.56
CA ILE A 59 -6.94 19.73 32.01
C ILE A 59 -6.17 19.76 30.69
N ILE A 60 -6.48 20.69 29.77
CA ILE A 60 -5.78 20.82 28.49
C ILE A 60 -4.29 21.10 28.69
N THR A 61 -3.94 22.00 29.59
CA THR A 61 -2.54 22.28 29.93
C THR A 61 -1.84 21.05 30.49
N GLY A 62 -2.50 20.29 31.35
CA GLY A 62 -1.99 19.02 31.87
C GLY A 62 -1.75 17.98 30.78
N LEU A 63 -2.71 17.80 29.88
CA LEU A 63 -2.62 16.89 28.74
C LEU A 63 -1.51 17.29 27.76
N GLN A 64 -1.39 18.59 27.43
CA GLN A 64 -0.30 19.10 26.60
C GLN A 64 1.06 18.84 27.23
N GLY A 65 1.17 19.07 28.55
CA GLY A 65 2.41 18.78 29.27
C GLY A 65 2.78 17.28 29.27
N ILE A 66 1.79 16.36 29.29
CA ILE A 66 2.04 14.92 29.15
C ILE A 66 2.55 14.63 27.74
N LEU A 67 1.90 15.15 26.71
CA LEU A 67 2.30 14.99 25.31
C LEU A 67 3.74 15.42 25.08
N ASP A 68 4.10 16.63 25.57
CA ASP A 68 5.44 17.19 25.39
C ASP A 68 6.50 16.38 26.15
N ASP A 69 6.19 15.91 27.35
CA ASP A 69 7.11 15.12 28.17
C ASP A 69 7.33 13.72 27.57
N VAL A 70 6.30 13.08 27.00
CA VAL A 70 6.45 11.80 26.29
C VAL A 70 7.27 12.00 25.01
N LYS A 71 6.97 13.00 24.20
CA LYS A 71 7.71 13.32 22.96
C LYS A 71 9.18 13.62 23.21
N SER A 72 9.48 14.30 24.29
CA SER A 72 10.87 14.62 24.65
C SER A 72 11.61 13.49 25.39
N GLY A 73 10.95 12.37 25.67
CA GLY A 73 11.50 11.26 26.45
C GLY A 73 11.67 11.54 27.94
N LYS A 74 11.12 12.65 28.45
CA LYS A 74 11.14 12.98 29.87
C LYS A 74 10.15 12.14 30.69
N LEU A 75 9.05 11.72 30.06
CA LEU A 75 8.05 10.82 30.65
C LEU A 75 8.03 9.53 29.80
N GLU A 76 8.44 8.43 30.42
CA GLU A 76 8.46 7.13 29.78
C GLU A 76 7.12 6.39 29.98
N ILE A 77 6.57 5.81 28.91
CA ILE A 77 5.41 4.92 28.98
C ILE A 77 5.89 3.56 29.48
N THR A 78 5.33 3.09 30.59
CA THR A 78 5.79 1.85 31.26
C THR A 78 4.64 0.87 31.47
N ASP A 79 5.00 -0.41 31.66
CA ASP A 79 4.09 -1.54 31.91
C ASP A 79 3.42 -1.52 33.30
N LYS A 80 3.56 -0.43 34.05
CA LYS A 80 2.83 -0.21 35.34
C LYS A 80 1.34 0.01 35.13
N TYR A 81 0.94 0.39 33.92
CA TYR A 81 -0.44 0.67 33.53
C TYR A 81 -1.00 -0.43 32.63
N GLU A 82 -2.30 -0.66 32.69
CA GLU A 82 -2.97 -1.68 31.87
C GLU A 82 -3.01 -1.28 30.39
N ASP A 83 -3.28 -0.01 30.12
CA ASP A 83 -3.42 0.56 28.78
C ASP A 83 -2.92 2.01 28.74
N ILE A 84 -2.79 2.58 27.54
CA ILE A 84 -2.35 3.96 27.35
C ILE A 84 -3.31 4.97 27.96
N HIS A 85 -4.58 4.68 27.98
CA HIS A 85 -5.60 5.55 28.52
C HIS A 85 -5.43 5.70 30.05
N SER A 86 -5.17 4.59 30.75
CA SER A 86 -4.87 4.60 32.19
C SER A 86 -3.56 5.32 32.50
N PHE A 87 -2.57 5.21 31.62
CA PHE A 87 -1.32 5.97 31.72
C PHE A 87 -1.58 7.48 31.64
N VAL A 88 -2.32 7.93 30.62
CA VAL A 88 -2.62 9.36 30.40
C VAL A 88 -3.46 9.90 31.55
N GLU A 89 -4.52 9.19 31.97
CA GLU A 89 -5.41 9.61 33.03
C GLU A 89 -4.70 9.72 34.40
N ALA A 90 -3.88 8.74 34.76
CA ALA A 90 -3.14 8.76 36.03
C ALA A 90 -2.12 9.92 36.07
N ASN A 91 -1.34 10.11 35.00
CA ASN A 91 -0.39 11.22 34.90
C ASN A 91 -1.08 12.58 34.89
N LEU A 92 -2.28 12.67 34.29
CA LEU A 92 -3.10 13.89 34.37
C LEU A 92 -3.52 14.19 35.79
N ILE A 93 -4.09 13.21 36.52
CA ILE A 93 -4.52 13.38 37.90
C ILE A 93 -3.34 13.77 38.80
N ASP A 94 -2.16 13.18 38.59
CA ASP A 94 -0.95 13.55 39.36
C ASP A 94 -0.52 15.00 39.12
N ARG A 95 -0.77 15.55 37.92
CA ARG A 95 -0.41 16.93 37.54
C ARG A 95 -1.41 17.98 38.00
N VAL A 96 -2.71 17.68 37.83
CA VAL A 96 -3.76 18.69 37.98
C VAL A 96 -4.79 18.36 39.08
N GLY A 97 -4.60 17.26 39.81
CA GLY A 97 -5.43 16.86 40.93
C GLY A 97 -6.88 16.53 40.55
N ASP A 98 -7.85 17.01 41.34
CA ASP A 98 -9.26 16.66 41.17
C ASP A 98 -9.87 17.11 39.83
N ALA A 99 -9.33 18.13 39.18
CA ALA A 99 -9.75 18.52 37.85
C ALA A 99 -9.52 17.39 36.82
N GLY A 100 -8.41 16.66 36.94
CA GLY A 100 -8.09 15.53 36.07
C GLY A 100 -9.10 14.39 36.15
N LYS A 101 -9.70 14.15 37.33
CA LYS A 101 -10.73 13.12 37.54
C LYS A 101 -12.00 13.38 36.74
N LYS A 102 -12.25 14.63 36.32
CA LYS A 102 -13.44 15.02 35.55
C LYS A 102 -13.32 14.71 34.06
N LEU A 103 -12.11 14.41 33.54
CA LEU A 103 -11.87 14.09 32.15
C LEU A 103 -12.77 12.96 31.64
N HIS A 104 -13.05 11.96 32.46
CA HIS A 104 -13.82 10.78 32.05
C HIS A 104 -15.35 10.98 32.06
N THR A 105 -15.85 12.18 32.38
CA THR A 105 -17.28 12.48 32.45
C THR A 105 -17.98 12.23 31.13
N GLY A 106 -19.01 11.38 31.12
CA GLY A 106 -19.80 11.07 29.93
C GLY A 106 -19.07 10.21 28.88
N ARG A 107 -17.93 9.63 29.21
CA ARG A 107 -17.11 8.80 28.32
C ARG A 107 -16.98 7.37 28.84
N SER A 108 -16.85 6.41 27.97
CA SER A 108 -16.48 5.03 28.27
C SER A 108 -15.11 4.71 27.67
N ARG A 109 -14.43 3.70 28.20
CA ARG A 109 -13.23 3.14 27.56
C ARG A 109 -13.55 2.64 26.14
N ASN A 110 -14.78 2.16 25.91
CA ASN A 110 -15.19 1.61 24.61
C ASN A 110 -15.20 2.66 23.50
N ASP A 111 -15.82 3.83 23.70
CA ASP A 111 -15.83 4.89 22.68
C ASP A 111 -14.51 5.64 22.61
N GLN A 112 -13.72 5.67 23.68
CA GLN A 112 -12.37 6.21 23.72
C GLN A 112 -11.42 5.40 22.82
N VAL A 113 -11.32 4.09 23.02
CA VAL A 113 -10.44 3.23 22.21
C VAL A 113 -10.90 3.16 20.75
N ALA A 114 -12.21 3.20 20.49
CA ALA A 114 -12.74 3.26 19.13
C ALA A 114 -12.33 4.55 18.41
N LEU A 115 -12.35 5.69 19.12
CA LEU A 115 -11.87 6.97 18.60
C LEU A 115 -10.38 6.92 18.29
N ASP A 116 -9.57 6.47 19.24
CA ASP A 116 -8.11 6.48 19.11
C ASP A 116 -7.64 5.61 17.96
N MET A 117 -8.24 4.44 17.80
CA MET A 117 -8.01 3.58 16.63
C MET A 117 -8.39 4.27 15.32
N LYS A 118 -9.55 4.92 15.25
CA LYS A 118 -9.95 5.64 14.03
C LYS A 118 -9.03 6.81 13.71
N LEU A 119 -8.60 7.58 14.70
CA LEU A 119 -7.64 8.67 14.51
C LEU A 119 -6.29 8.12 14.04
N TYR A 120 -5.78 7.09 14.69
CA TYR A 120 -4.51 6.46 14.35
C TYR A 120 -4.55 5.89 12.93
N ILE A 121 -5.55 5.09 12.59
CA ILE A 121 -5.67 4.50 11.24
C ILE A 121 -5.88 5.57 10.18
N ARG A 122 -6.56 6.67 10.47
CA ARG A 122 -6.71 7.80 9.54
C ARG A 122 -5.36 8.42 9.20
N ASP A 123 -4.50 8.60 10.20
CA ASP A 123 -3.14 9.11 10.01
C ASP A 123 -2.30 8.11 9.17
N GLU A 124 -2.41 6.81 9.45
CA GLU A 124 -1.71 5.74 8.73
C GLU A 124 -2.16 5.58 7.26
N VAL A 125 -3.46 5.77 6.99
CA VAL A 125 -3.99 5.78 5.61
C VAL A 125 -3.37 6.93 4.81
N GLN A 126 -3.26 8.12 5.39
CA GLN A 126 -2.65 9.29 4.74
C GLN A 126 -1.14 9.09 4.51
N GLU A 127 -0.43 8.51 5.48
CA GLU A 127 1.00 8.22 5.33
C GLU A 127 1.23 7.15 4.25
N THR A 128 0.42 6.08 4.24
CA THR A 128 0.48 5.05 3.19
C THR A 128 0.21 5.64 1.80
N ASP A 129 -0.76 6.54 1.71
CA ASP A 129 -1.07 7.25 0.47
C ASP A 129 0.13 8.09 -0.02
N THR A 130 0.80 8.79 0.87
CA THR A 130 2.04 9.51 0.58
C THR A 130 3.12 8.59 0.00
N LEU A 131 3.29 7.39 0.56
CA LEU A 131 4.25 6.41 0.06
C LEU A 131 3.86 5.81 -1.29
N ILE A 132 2.56 5.67 -1.57
CA ILE A 132 2.05 5.30 -2.90
C ILE A 132 2.41 6.39 -3.92
N LYS A 133 2.26 7.66 -3.55
CA LYS A 133 2.68 8.79 -4.40
C LYS A 133 4.16 8.70 -4.76
N GLU A 134 5.03 8.47 -3.79
CA GLU A 134 6.46 8.28 -4.03
C GLU A 134 6.77 7.12 -4.97
N MET A 135 6.01 6.03 -4.88
CA MET A 135 6.11 4.89 -5.79
C MET A 135 5.70 5.28 -7.22
N LEU A 136 4.59 5.98 -7.37
CA LEU A 136 4.11 6.48 -8.67
C LEU A 136 5.12 7.43 -9.32
N GLU A 137 5.72 8.34 -8.54
CA GLU A 137 6.78 9.24 -9.01
C GLU A 137 8.02 8.47 -9.52
N ALA A 138 8.44 7.43 -8.79
CA ALA A 138 9.56 6.59 -9.20
C ALA A 138 9.27 5.86 -10.52
N ILE A 139 8.08 5.29 -10.66
CA ILE A 139 7.65 4.60 -11.89
C ILE A 139 7.56 5.56 -13.06
N LEU A 140 6.93 6.73 -12.86
CA LEU A 140 6.78 7.76 -13.90
C LEU A 140 8.13 8.26 -14.41
N GLY A 141 9.09 8.48 -13.50
CA GLY A 141 10.45 8.87 -13.88
C GLY A 141 11.17 7.82 -14.75
N ILE A 142 10.91 6.53 -14.51
CA ILE A 142 11.43 5.47 -15.38
C ILE A 142 10.74 5.51 -16.76
N MET A 143 9.41 5.69 -16.80
CA MET A 143 8.66 5.75 -18.05
C MET A 143 9.12 6.90 -18.96
N GLU A 144 9.30 8.09 -18.41
CA GLU A 144 9.74 9.28 -19.14
C GLU A 144 11.07 9.09 -19.87
N ASN A 145 11.97 8.33 -19.26
CA ASN A 145 13.32 8.11 -19.79
C ASN A 145 13.43 6.86 -20.69
N ASN A 146 12.34 6.11 -20.89
CA ASN A 146 12.39 4.80 -21.53
C ASN A 146 11.25 4.56 -22.55
N LEU A 147 10.76 5.62 -23.20
CA LEU A 147 9.71 5.53 -24.21
C LEU A 147 10.12 4.69 -25.42
N GLU A 148 11.41 4.69 -25.75
CA GLU A 148 11.99 3.97 -26.88
C GLU A 148 12.94 2.84 -26.44
N THR A 149 12.92 2.45 -25.16
CA THR A 149 13.68 1.29 -24.68
C THR A 149 12.89 0.02 -25.00
N TYR A 150 13.25 -0.64 -26.11
CA TYR A 150 12.58 -1.85 -26.56
C TYR A 150 12.97 -3.06 -25.72
N MET A 151 11.97 -3.89 -25.40
CA MET A 151 12.16 -5.13 -24.67
C MET A 151 11.14 -6.19 -25.10
N PRO A 152 11.39 -7.49 -24.86
CA PRO A 152 10.38 -8.50 -25.08
C PRO A 152 9.27 -8.41 -24.02
N GLY A 153 8.02 -8.40 -24.45
CA GLY A 153 6.88 -8.70 -23.60
C GLY A 153 6.74 -10.22 -23.43
N PHE A 154 6.26 -10.65 -22.27
CA PHE A 154 6.15 -12.06 -21.91
C PHE A 154 4.71 -12.46 -21.60
N THR A 155 4.32 -13.63 -22.09
CA THR A 155 3.17 -14.40 -21.59
C THR A 155 3.64 -15.82 -21.31
N HIS A 156 3.17 -16.43 -20.18
CA HIS A 156 3.62 -17.76 -19.75
C HIS A 156 5.16 -17.88 -19.59
N LEU A 157 5.85 -16.77 -19.26
CA LEU A 157 7.30 -16.63 -19.25
C LEU A 157 7.97 -16.95 -20.62
N GLN A 158 7.20 -16.96 -21.71
CA GLN A 158 7.70 -17.04 -23.08
C GLN A 158 7.67 -15.65 -23.71
N LYS A 159 8.67 -15.34 -24.52
CA LYS A 159 8.69 -14.12 -25.33
C LYS A 159 7.48 -14.11 -26.26
N ALA A 160 6.74 -13.02 -26.26
CA ALA A 160 5.50 -12.89 -27.01
C ALA A 160 5.64 -11.80 -28.09
N GLN A 161 5.46 -10.55 -27.72
CA GLN A 161 5.52 -9.40 -28.64
C GLN A 161 6.50 -8.35 -28.10
N PRO A 162 7.10 -7.52 -28.96
CA PRO A 162 7.96 -6.44 -28.49
C PRO A 162 7.12 -5.33 -27.86
N ILE A 163 7.62 -4.80 -26.77
CA ILE A 163 7.06 -3.66 -26.02
C ILE A 163 8.16 -2.65 -25.70
N THR A 164 7.82 -1.56 -25.02
CA THR A 164 8.82 -0.68 -24.41
C THR A 164 8.86 -0.85 -22.89
N LEU A 165 9.97 -0.46 -22.27
CA LEU A 165 10.07 -0.44 -20.82
C LEU A 165 9.04 0.52 -20.21
N ALA A 166 8.78 1.67 -20.85
CA ALA A 166 7.71 2.58 -20.43
C ALA A 166 6.34 1.90 -20.43
N HIS A 167 6.02 1.08 -21.42
CA HIS A 167 4.76 0.35 -21.48
C HIS A 167 4.64 -0.66 -20.32
N HIS A 168 5.70 -1.39 -20.02
CA HIS A 168 5.72 -2.33 -18.90
C HIS A 168 5.53 -1.61 -17.57
N MET A 169 6.27 -0.52 -17.33
CA MET A 169 6.16 0.30 -16.13
C MET A 169 4.81 0.96 -15.97
N GLY A 170 4.17 1.38 -17.07
CA GLY A 170 2.83 1.92 -17.07
C GLY A 170 1.77 0.96 -16.50
N ALA A 171 1.96 -0.36 -16.67
CA ALA A 171 1.09 -1.35 -16.05
C ALA A 171 1.16 -1.31 -14.50
N TYR A 172 2.35 -1.12 -13.94
CA TYR A 172 2.53 -0.94 -12.50
C TYR A 172 2.03 0.43 -12.03
N PHE A 173 2.21 1.49 -12.82
CA PHE A 173 1.61 2.79 -12.51
C PHE A 173 0.09 2.66 -12.32
N GLU A 174 -0.60 2.02 -13.24
CA GLU A 174 -2.05 1.79 -13.15
C GLU A 174 -2.46 0.95 -11.93
N MET A 175 -1.61 0.01 -11.47
CA MET A 175 -1.88 -0.75 -10.25
C MET A 175 -1.84 0.15 -9.01
N PHE A 176 -0.77 0.93 -8.83
CA PHE A 176 -0.61 1.82 -7.67
C PHE A 176 -1.54 3.03 -7.72
N LYS A 177 -1.93 3.50 -8.91
CA LYS A 177 -3.00 4.50 -9.07
C LYS A 177 -4.31 4.02 -8.47
N ARG A 178 -4.71 2.78 -8.76
CA ARG A 178 -5.91 2.18 -8.13
C ARG A 178 -5.74 1.97 -6.62
N ASP A 179 -4.52 1.79 -6.12
CA ASP A 179 -4.28 1.70 -4.68
C ASP A 179 -4.47 3.06 -4.00
N HIS A 180 -4.02 4.16 -4.61
CA HIS A 180 -4.33 5.52 -4.17
C HIS A 180 -5.84 5.79 -4.10
N GLU A 181 -6.58 5.42 -5.14
CA GLU A 181 -8.04 5.56 -5.17
C GLU A 181 -8.71 4.80 -4.02
N ARG A 182 -8.19 3.60 -3.65
CA ARG A 182 -8.65 2.85 -2.47
C ARG A 182 -8.38 3.58 -1.18
N MET A 183 -7.22 4.21 -1.01
CA MET A 183 -6.93 5.01 0.20
C MET A 183 -7.92 6.15 0.37
N LYS A 184 -8.25 6.87 -0.71
CA LYS A 184 -9.29 7.91 -0.69
C LYS A 184 -10.66 7.38 -0.27
N ASP A 185 -11.06 6.25 -0.82
CA ASP A 185 -12.34 5.62 -0.51
C ASP A 185 -12.44 5.17 0.95
N ILE A 186 -11.37 4.57 1.49
CA ILE A 186 -11.29 4.15 2.90
C ILE A 186 -11.37 5.39 3.80
N TYR A 187 -10.58 6.42 3.50
CA TYR A 187 -10.59 7.66 4.26
C TYR A 187 -11.99 8.26 4.34
N ALA A 188 -12.69 8.37 3.20
CA ALA A 188 -14.03 8.92 3.14
C ALA A 188 -15.05 8.11 3.96
N ARG A 189 -15.00 6.78 3.92
CA ARG A 189 -15.94 5.94 4.69
C ARG A 189 -15.65 5.92 6.18
N MET A 190 -14.38 5.93 6.57
CA MET A 190 -14.00 5.86 7.99
C MET A 190 -14.14 7.18 8.73
N ASN A 191 -14.28 8.31 8.05
CA ASN A 191 -14.17 9.65 8.65
C ASN A 191 -15.41 10.05 9.46
N THR A 192 -15.86 9.18 10.37
CA THR A 192 -16.97 9.39 11.31
C THR A 192 -16.54 9.19 12.74
N CYS A 193 -16.92 10.13 13.62
CA CYS A 193 -16.47 10.17 15.03
C CYS A 193 -17.32 9.27 15.94
N PRO A 194 -16.74 8.26 16.61
CA PRO A 194 -17.47 7.39 17.55
C PRO A 194 -17.62 8.01 18.93
N LEU A 195 -16.82 9.03 19.31
CA LEU A 195 -16.82 9.58 20.68
C LEU A 195 -18.19 10.14 21.05
N GLY A 196 -18.59 9.87 22.30
CA GLY A 196 -19.92 10.14 22.81
C GLY A 196 -20.91 8.98 22.64
N SER A 197 -20.46 7.86 22.05
CA SER A 197 -21.24 6.60 22.03
C SER A 197 -21.33 5.94 23.41
N GLY A 198 -20.50 6.36 24.36
CA GLY A 198 -20.39 5.74 25.67
C GLY A 198 -19.96 4.28 25.58
N ALA A 199 -20.47 3.43 26.49
CA ALA A 199 -20.19 1.98 26.38
C ALA A 199 -20.86 1.33 25.17
N LEU A 200 -22.07 1.77 24.82
CA LEU A 200 -22.86 1.32 23.65
C LEU A 200 -24.15 2.13 23.43
N ALA A 201 -24.67 2.80 24.46
CA ALA A 201 -26.00 3.41 24.46
C ALA A 201 -25.95 4.96 24.65
N GLY A 202 -24.82 5.57 24.39
CA GLY A 202 -24.59 6.98 24.66
C GLY A 202 -24.51 7.28 26.16
N THR A 203 -24.96 8.47 26.55
CA THR A 203 -24.90 8.96 27.94
C THR A 203 -26.10 9.85 28.23
N THR A 204 -26.41 10.06 29.52
CA THR A 204 -27.43 11.01 29.96
C THR A 204 -26.95 12.47 30.00
N TYR A 205 -25.67 12.71 29.82
CA TYR A 205 -25.12 14.05 29.69
C TYR A 205 -25.45 14.66 28.32
N PRO A 206 -25.71 15.96 28.22
CA PRO A 206 -26.02 16.63 26.96
C PRO A 206 -24.76 16.88 26.11
N LEU A 207 -24.09 15.82 25.67
CA LEU A 207 -22.87 15.91 24.86
C LEU A 207 -23.18 16.42 23.44
N ASP A 208 -22.37 17.36 22.96
CA ASP A 208 -22.40 17.79 21.56
C ASP A 208 -21.39 16.97 20.72
N ARG A 209 -21.86 15.83 20.21
CA ARG A 209 -21.05 14.91 19.39
C ARG A 209 -20.64 15.53 18.06
N ALA A 210 -21.47 16.42 17.50
CA ALA A 210 -21.14 17.09 16.24
C ALA A 210 -19.98 18.08 16.43
N TYR A 211 -19.97 18.80 17.56
CA TYR A 211 -18.86 19.68 17.89
C TYR A 211 -17.55 18.90 18.15
N THR A 212 -17.62 17.78 18.87
CA THR A 212 -16.45 16.90 19.07
C THR A 212 -15.90 16.37 17.74
N ALA A 213 -16.78 15.92 16.84
CA ALA A 213 -16.40 15.47 15.51
C ALA A 213 -15.68 16.57 14.72
N LYS A 214 -16.21 17.79 14.76
CA LYS A 214 -15.59 18.96 14.10
C LYS A 214 -14.22 19.28 14.67
N LEU A 215 -14.04 19.26 15.99
CA LEU A 215 -12.75 19.51 16.65
C LEU A 215 -11.67 18.51 16.22
N LEU A 216 -12.06 17.28 15.93
CA LEU A 216 -11.19 16.18 15.51
C LEU A 216 -11.08 16.00 13.98
N GLY A 217 -11.72 16.86 13.19
CA GLY A 217 -11.67 16.84 11.74
C GLY A 217 -12.42 15.67 11.11
N PHE A 218 -13.43 15.13 11.77
CA PHE A 218 -14.37 14.17 11.21
C PHE A 218 -15.52 14.86 10.48
N ASP A 219 -16.12 14.19 9.50
CA ASP A 219 -17.29 14.70 8.75
C ASP A 219 -18.54 14.80 9.62
N GLY A 220 -18.61 13.99 10.66
CA GLY A 220 -19.72 14.00 11.63
C GLY A 220 -19.60 12.85 12.64
N PRO A 221 -20.56 12.78 13.59
CA PRO A 221 -20.63 11.66 14.53
C PRO A 221 -21.21 10.40 13.88
N THR A 222 -20.85 9.21 14.41
CA THR A 222 -21.53 7.96 14.05
C THR A 222 -23.01 8.04 14.43
N MET A 223 -23.90 7.55 13.55
CA MET A 223 -25.34 7.66 13.68
C MET A 223 -25.96 6.65 14.66
N ASN A 224 -25.25 5.59 15.00
CA ASN A 224 -25.66 4.61 15.99
C ASN A 224 -24.53 4.38 16.98
N SER A 225 -24.82 4.53 18.29
CA SER A 225 -23.81 4.46 19.35
C SER A 225 -23.30 3.05 19.60
N MET A 226 -24.08 2.03 19.31
CA MET A 226 -23.67 0.63 19.46
C MET A 226 -22.71 0.24 18.32
N ASP A 227 -23.03 0.64 17.10
CA ASP A 227 -22.15 0.51 15.94
C ASP A 227 -20.86 1.32 16.12
N GLY A 228 -20.96 2.53 16.64
CA GLY A 228 -19.81 3.42 16.85
C GLY A 228 -18.70 2.83 17.73
N VAL A 229 -19.02 1.94 18.67
CA VAL A 229 -18.03 1.22 19.50
C VAL A 229 -17.65 -0.14 18.94
N SER A 230 -18.44 -0.68 18.00
CA SER A 230 -18.28 -2.03 17.43
C SER A 230 -17.57 -2.04 16.07
N ASP A 231 -17.73 -0.98 15.28
CA ASP A 231 -17.23 -0.90 13.91
C ASP A 231 -15.71 -1.11 13.83
N ARG A 232 -15.32 -2.08 12.98
CA ARG A 232 -13.95 -2.35 12.56
C ARG A 232 -13.86 -2.54 11.04
N ASP A 233 -14.92 -2.21 10.31
CA ASP A 233 -14.96 -2.38 8.85
C ASP A 233 -13.86 -1.56 8.16
N TYR A 234 -13.66 -0.32 8.62
CA TYR A 234 -12.58 0.54 8.12
C TYR A 234 -11.19 -0.09 8.22
N LEU A 235 -10.94 -0.86 9.28
CA LEU A 235 -9.67 -1.53 9.53
C LEU A 235 -9.52 -2.76 8.62
N ILE A 236 -10.60 -3.51 8.41
CA ILE A 236 -10.66 -4.64 7.46
C ILE A 236 -10.48 -4.13 6.02
N GLU A 237 -11.14 -3.03 5.65
CA GLU A 237 -10.95 -2.38 4.35
C GLU A 237 -9.50 -1.94 4.15
N TYR A 238 -8.90 -1.30 5.16
CA TYR A 238 -7.50 -0.87 5.08
C TYR A 238 -6.54 -2.06 4.95
N LEU A 239 -6.69 -3.11 5.75
CA LEU A 239 -5.89 -4.33 5.61
C LEU A 239 -6.09 -5.02 4.25
N SER A 240 -7.30 -4.96 3.69
CA SER A 240 -7.57 -5.46 2.34
C SER A 240 -6.81 -4.65 1.29
N ALA A 241 -6.80 -3.33 1.40
CA ALA A 241 -6.03 -2.47 0.51
C ALA A 241 -4.52 -2.68 0.67
N LEU A 242 -3.98 -2.78 1.89
CA LEU A 242 -2.59 -3.14 2.14
C LEU A 242 -2.23 -4.50 1.53
N SER A 243 -3.14 -5.47 1.58
CA SER A 243 -2.96 -6.77 0.93
C SER A 243 -2.87 -6.66 -0.60
N MET A 244 -3.64 -5.77 -1.23
CA MET A 244 -3.54 -5.49 -2.67
C MET A 244 -2.24 -4.79 -3.03
N ILE A 245 -1.82 -3.79 -2.25
CA ILE A 245 -0.51 -3.12 -2.42
C ILE A 245 0.62 -4.15 -2.38
N MET A 246 0.61 -5.03 -1.38
CA MET A 246 1.63 -6.07 -1.25
C MET A 246 1.58 -7.10 -2.39
N MET A 247 0.40 -7.40 -2.94
CA MET A 247 0.26 -8.24 -4.13
C MET A 247 0.88 -7.56 -5.35
N HIS A 248 0.65 -6.26 -5.55
CA HIS A 248 1.28 -5.50 -6.63
C HIS A 248 2.80 -5.44 -6.48
N LEU A 249 3.29 -5.15 -5.26
CA LEU A 249 4.72 -5.18 -4.95
C LEU A 249 5.34 -6.57 -5.14
N SER A 250 4.63 -7.64 -4.77
CA SER A 250 5.10 -9.02 -4.97
C SER A 250 5.26 -9.38 -6.45
N ARG A 251 4.31 -8.97 -7.30
CA ARG A 251 4.40 -9.15 -8.75
C ARG A 251 5.55 -8.35 -9.34
N PHE A 252 5.71 -7.11 -8.94
CA PHE A 252 6.81 -6.27 -9.38
C PHE A 252 8.17 -6.81 -8.90
N SER A 253 8.23 -7.32 -7.67
CA SER A 253 9.41 -8.02 -7.14
C SER A 253 9.81 -9.20 -8.01
N GLU A 254 8.83 -10.00 -8.46
CA GLU A 254 9.09 -11.14 -9.34
C GLU A 254 9.75 -10.71 -10.65
N ASP A 255 9.20 -9.68 -11.31
CA ASP A 255 9.80 -9.13 -12.53
C ASP A 255 11.24 -8.63 -12.28
N VAL A 256 11.48 -7.88 -11.20
CA VAL A 256 12.82 -7.39 -10.84
C VAL A 256 13.79 -8.54 -10.58
N ILE A 257 13.37 -9.59 -9.88
CA ILE A 257 14.19 -10.77 -9.59
C ILE A 257 14.57 -11.48 -10.89
N ILE A 258 13.60 -11.70 -11.78
CA ILE A 258 13.83 -12.31 -13.09
C ILE A 258 14.79 -11.44 -13.92
N TRP A 259 14.53 -10.13 -13.99
CA TRP A 259 15.35 -9.19 -14.76
C TRP A 259 16.79 -9.05 -14.24
N ASN A 260 16.97 -9.17 -12.91
CA ASN A 260 18.30 -9.12 -12.30
C ASN A 260 19.09 -10.44 -12.42
N SER A 261 18.43 -11.53 -12.82
CA SER A 261 19.09 -12.83 -12.96
C SER A 261 20.22 -12.81 -13.99
N ASN A 262 21.18 -13.74 -13.85
CA ASN A 262 22.31 -13.87 -14.77
C ASN A 262 21.86 -14.20 -16.21
N GLU A 263 20.71 -14.83 -16.38
CA GLU A 263 20.11 -15.24 -17.65
C GLU A 263 19.51 -14.06 -18.39
N TYR A 264 18.77 -13.17 -17.67
CA TYR A 264 18.13 -11.99 -18.27
C TYR A 264 19.07 -10.79 -18.32
N LYS A 265 19.62 -10.37 -17.19
CA LYS A 265 20.50 -9.19 -17.08
C LYS A 265 19.89 -7.89 -17.64
N PHE A 266 18.59 -7.71 -17.45
CA PHE A 266 17.89 -6.51 -17.91
C PHE A 266 18.09 -5.33 -16.98
N VAL A 267 18.29 -5.62 -15.68
CA VAL A 267 18.53 -4.60 -14.67
C VAL A 267 19.74 -4.94 -13.81
N GLU A 268 20.28 -3.90 -13.18
CA GLU A 268 21.26 -4.01 -12.10
C GLU A 268 20.75 -3.20 -10.92
N ILE A 269 20.52 -3.86 -9.80
CA ILE A 269 20.11 -3.22 -8.56
C ILE A 269 21.34 -2.54 -7.96
N ASP A 270 21.16 -1.32 -7.42
CA ASP A 270 22.24 -0.58 -6.75
C ASP A 270 22.80 -1.36 -5.55
N ASP A 271 24.09 -1.17 -5.26
CA ASP A 271 24.76 -1.84 -4.13
C ASP A 271 24.10 -1.53 -2.79
N ALA A 272 23.52 -0.35 -2.64
CA ALA A 272 22.79 0.05 -1.43
C ALA A 272 21.51 -0.75 -1.18
N TYR A 273 20.96 -1.41 -2.22
CA TYR A 273 19.75 -2.24 -2.16
C TYR A 273 20.01 -3.72 -2.48
N SER A 274 21.25 -4.16 -2.36
CA SER A 274 21.68 -5.53 -2.65
C SER A 274 22.53 -6.07 -1.52
N THR A 275 22.65 -7.39 -1.43
CA THR A 275 23.65 -8.03 -0.55
C THR A 275 24.58 -8.94 -1.34
N GLY A 276 25.75 -9.18 -0.76
CA GLY A 276 26.74 -10.12 -1.31
C GLY A 276 26.65 -11.50 -0.68
N SER A 277 27.60 -12.34 -1.01
CA SER A 277 27.80 -13.65 -0.40
C SER A 277 29.10 -13.67 0.40
N SER A 278 29.07 -14.26 1.58
CA SER A 278 30.28 -14.42 2.43
C SER A 278 31.31 -15.39 1.84
N ILE A 279 30.91 -16.22 0.87
CA ILE A 279 31.77 -17.22 0.24
C ILE A 279 31.99 -17.00 -1.26
N MET A 280 31.06 -16.29 -1.93
CA MET A 280 31.11 -16.06 -3.39
C MET A 280 31.27 -14.56 -3.65
N PRO A 281 32.51 -14.05 -3.87
CA PRO A 281 32.76 -12.61 -3.93
C PRO A 281 32.11 -11.92 -5.17
N GLN A 282 31.74 -12.68 -6.19
CA GLN A 282 31.06 -12.18 -7.41
C GLN A 282 29.53 -12.10 -7.27
N LYS A 283 28.95 -12.65 -6.19
CA LYS A 283 27.50 -12.78 -6.07
C LYS A 283 26.87 -11.51 -5.50
N LYS A 284 25.83 -11.03 -6.18
CA LYS A 284 24.99 -9.90 -5.77
C LYS A 284 23.53 -10.33 -5.83
N ASN A 285 22.83 -10.23 -4.70
CA ASN A 285 21.49 -10.79 -4.53
C ASN A 285 20.43 -9.68 -4.55
N PRO A 286 19.23 -9.93 -5.12
CA PRO A 286 18.10 -8.99 -5.12
C PRO A 286 17.27 -9.10 -3.81
N ASP A 287 17.93 -9.08 -2.64
CA ASP A 287 17.30 -9.41 -1.35
C ASP A 287 16.09 -8.55 -1.01
N ILE A 288 16.11 -7.26 -1.38
CA ILE A 288 14.97 -6.36 -1.12
C ILE A 288 13.72 -6.85 -1.87
N ALA A 289 13.85 -7.16 -3.15
CA ALA A 289 12.74 -7.71 -3.94
C ALA A 289 12.25 -9.06 -3.38
N GLU A 290 13.17 -9.94 -2.98
CA GLU A 290 12.83 -11.23 -2.39
C GLU A 290 12.09 -11.08 -1.06
N LEU A 291 12.56 -10.20 -0.17
CA LEU A 291 11.92 -9.94 1.13
C LEU A 291 10.55 -9.29 0.97
N VAL A 292 10.39 -8.34 0.06
CA VAL A 292 9.08 -7.73 -0.24
C VAL A 292 8.10 -8.79 -0.71
N ARG A 293 8.50 -9.66 -1.65
CA ARG A 293 7.70 -10.80 -2.09
C ARG A 293 7.33 -11.72 -0.93
N GLY A 294 8.29 -12.07 -0.07
CA GLY A 294 8.07 -12.94 1.09
C GLY A 294 7.14 -12.34 2.16
N LYS A 295 7.29 -11.03 2.44
CA LYS A 295 6.47 -10.32 3.45
C LYS A 295 4.99 -10.18 3.09
N THR A 296 4.61 -10.38 1.83
CA THR A 296 3.22 -10.35 1.35
C THR A 296 2.32 -11.30 2.14
N GLY A 297 2.79 -12.52 2.42
CA GLY A 297 2.04 -13.50 3.19
C GLY A 297 1.74 -13.06 4.63
N ARG A 298 2.63 -12.26 5.23
CA ARG A 298 2.45 -11.71 6.58
C ARG A 298 1.27 -10.72 6.63
N VAL A 299 1.14 -9.85 5.62
CA VAL A 299 0.04 -8.89 5.53
C VAL A 299 -1.31 -9.60 5.24
N TYR A 300 -1.29 -10.64 4.40
CA TYR A 300 -2.50 -11.47 4.17
C TYR A 300 -2.97 -12.17 5.44
N ALA A 301 -2.03 -12.66 6.26
CA ALA A 301 -2.35 -13.30 7.53
C ALA A 301 -3.04 -12.32 8.50
N ALA A 302 -2.61 -11.06 8.54
CA ALA A 302 -3.21 -10.02 9.37
C ALA A 302 -4.67 -9.74 8.98
N LEU A 303 -4.97 -9.59 7.69
CA LEU A 303 -6.34 -9.45 7.19
C LEU A 303 -7.21 -10.65 7.57
N THR A 304 -6.70 -11.86 7.35
CA THR A 304 -7.42 -13.09 7.70
C THR A 304 -7.65 -13.19 9.21
N GLY A 305 -6.65 -12.85 10.02
CA GLY A 305 -6.74 -12.85 11.48
C GLY A 305 -7.86 -11.92 11.99
N LEU A 306 -7.91 -10.68 11.49
CA LEU A 306 -8.95 -9.74 11.90
C LEU A 306 -10.36 -10.18 11.43
N LEU A 307 -10.51 -10.70 10.21
CA LEU A 307 -11.78 -11.26 9.74
C LEU A 307 -12.26 -12.41 10.65
N VAL A 308 -11.33 -13.28 11.08
CA VAL A 308 -11.66 -14.39 11.99
C VAL A 308 -12.04 -13.87 13.39
N THR A 309 -11.37 -12.85 13.90
CA THR A 309 -11.71 -12.21 15.17
C THR A 309 -13.13 -11.64 15.14
N MET A 310 -13.48 -10.91 14.10
CA MET A 310 -14.76 -10.19 14.03
C MET A 310 -15.97 -11.06 13.67
N LYS A 311 -15.78 -12.19 12.96
CA LYS A 311 -16.85 -12.98 12.34
C LYS A 311 -17.98 -13.49 13.24
N GLY A 312 -17.80 -13.57 14.53
CA GLY A 312 -18.78 -14.25 15.41
C GLY A 312 -19.01 -13.59 16.76
N ILE A 313 -18.41 -12.41 17.00
CA ILE A 313 -18.62 -11.68 18.25
C ILE A 313 -19.95 -10.93 18.23
N PRO A 314 -20.64 -10.80 19.39
CA PRO A 314 -21.84 -9.97 19.52
C PRO A 314 -21.57 -8.49 19.26
N LEU A 315 -22.64 -7.71 19.08
CA LEU A 315 -22.55 -6.25 18.92
C LEU A 315 -21.95 -5.56 20.16
N ALA A 316 -21.66 -4.29 20.02
CA ALA A 316 -20.96 -3.43 20.95
C ALA A 316 -19.48 -3.83 21.10
N TYR A 317 -18.98 -4.04 22.30
CA TYR A 317 -17.57 -4.34 22.53
C TYR A 317 -17.41 -5.65 23.30
N ASN A 318 -16.50 -6.48 22.83
CA ASN A 318 -15.99 -7.67 23.50
C ASN A 318 -14.47 -7.62 23.53
N LYS A 319 -13.84 -8.25 24.51
CA LYS A 319 -12.38 -8.21 24.72
C LYS A 319 -11.61 -8.80 23.51
N ASP A 320 -12.24 -9.65 22.69
CA ASP A 320 -11.75 -10.13 21.41
C ASP A 320 -11.26 -8.99 20.49
N MET A 321 -11.93 -7.83 20.56
CA MET A 321 -11.55 -6.64 19.79
C MET A 321 -10.19 -6.04 20.18
N GLN A 322 -9.55 -6.50 21.26
CA GLN A 322 -8.17 -6.11 21.57
C GLN A 322 -7.19 -6.61 20.51
N GLU A 323 -7.55 -7.72 19.82
CA GLU A 323 -6.77 -8.28 18.69
C GLU A 323 -6.82 -7.40 17.42
N ASP A 324 -7.57 -6.31 17.42
CA ASP A 324 -7.65 -5.33 16.33
C ASP A 324 -6.38 -4.44 16.20
N LYS A 325 -5.34 -4.69 17.02
CA LYS A 325 -4.15 -3.82 17.12
C LYS A 325 -2.89 -4.49 16.58
N GLU A 326 -2.41 -5.56 17.19
CA GLU A 326 -1.10 -6.13 16.90
C GLU A 326 -0.96 -6.56 15.44
N LEU A 327 -1.93 -7.31 14.91
CA LEU A 327 -1.92 -7.75 13.50
C LEU A 327 -1.98 -6.58 12.51
N PRO A 328 -2.91 -5.60 12.66
CA PRO A 328 -2.92 -4.43 11.80
C PRO A 328 -1.66 -3.58 11.90
N PHE A 329 -1.15 -3.31 13.09
CA PHE A 329 0.07 -2.51 13.26
C PHE A 329 1.26 -3.14 12.54
N ASP A 330 1.42 -4.45 12.66
CA ASP A 330 2.47 -5.20 11.98
C ASP A 330 2.31 -5.15 10.44
N ALA A 331 1.09 -5.29 9.93
CA ALA A 331 0.80 -5.20 8.51
C ALA A 331 1.07 -3.79 7.94
N ILE A 332 0.70 -2.76 8.68
CA ILE A 332 0.92 -1.35 8.33
C ILE A 332 2.43 -1.07 8.22
N ASP A 333 3.19 -1.37 9.29
CA ASP A 333 4.64 -1.16 9.32
C ASP A 333 5.34 -1.93 8.21
N THR A 334 4.94 -3.18 7.99
CA THR A 334 5.48 -4.03 6.92
C THR A 334 5.23 -3.43 5.54
N THR A 335 4.00 -2.99 5.26
CA THR A 335 3.65 -2.44 3.95
C THR A 335 4.34 -1.11 3.69
N LYS A 336 4.35 -0.20 4.67
CA LYS A 336 5.05 1.09 4.57
C LYS A 336 6.54 0.89 4.31
N GLY A 337 7.20 0.03 5.08
CA GLY A 337 8.60 -0.30 4.87
C GLY A 337 8.89 -0.90 3.49
N CYS A 338 8.00 -1.76 2.98
CA CYS A 338 8.13 -2.33 1.63
C CYS A 338 7.98 -1.25 0.54
N LEU A 339 7.01 -0.34 0.65
CA LEU A 339 6.83 0.76 -0.29
C LEU A 339 8.07 1.67 -0.35
N GLN A 340 8.56 2.10 0.80
CA GLN A 340 9.74 2.97 0.90
C GLN A 340 10.99 2.34 0.27
N LEU A 341 11.28 1.10 0.66
CA LEU A 341 12.47 0.39 0.15
C LEU A 341 12.36 0.11 -1.35
N PHE A 342 11.18 -0.27 -1.82
CA PHE A 342 10.98 -0.59 -3.23
C PHE A 342 11.06 0.66 -4.12
N ALA A 343 10.45 1.78 -3.72
CA ALA A 343 10.57 3.04 -4.43
C ALA A 343 12.03 3.53 -4.48
N GLY A 344 12.78 3.42 -3.37
CA GLY A 344 14.21 3.74 -3.32
C GLY A 344 15.04 2.86 -4.25
N MET A 345 14.78 1.56 -4.27
CA MET A 345 15.43 0.61 -5.17
C MET A 345 15.17 0.94 -6.65
N LEU A 346 13.93 1.28 -7.01
CA LEU A 346 13.58 1.66 -8.39
C LEU A 346 14.30 2.92 -8.85
N ARG A 347 14.40 3.94 -8.00
CA ARG A 347 15.07 5.22 -8.33
C ARG A 347 16.57 5.08 -8.61
N THR A 348 17.20 4.05 -8.07
CA THR A 348 18.65 3.81 -8.21
C THR A 348 19.01 2.67 -9.14
N MET A 349 18.00 1.91 -9.60
CA MET A 349 18.19 0.77 -10.49
C MET A 349 18.70 1.20 -11.87
N THR A 350 19.68 0.45 -12.40
CA THR A 350 20.18 0.66 -13.75
C THR A 350 19.51 -0.31 -14.72
N PHE A 351 18.89 0.24 -15.77
CA PHE A 351 18.30 -0.54 -16.86
C PHE A 351 19.34 -0.77 -17.97
N LYS A 352 19.47 -2.01 -18.42
CA LYS A 352 20.43 -2.41 -19.45
C LYS A 352 19.72 -2.46 -20.82
N ASN A 353 19.49 -1.28 -21.39
CA ASN A 353 18.69 -1.10 -22.61
C ASN A 353 19.17 -1.97 -23.78
N ASP A 354 20.49 -2.00 -24.03
CA ASP A 354 21.08 -2.82 -25.10
C ASP A 354 20.77 -4.31 -24.92
N ARG A 355 20.77 -4.78 -23.65
CA ARG A 355 20.46 -6.18 -23.35
C ARG A 355 18.99 -6.51 -23.52
N MET A 356 18.10 -5.58 -23.18
CA MET A 356 16.67 -5.71 -23.41
C MET A 356 16.35 -5.76 -24.90
N GLU A 357 16.91 -4.84 -25.67
CA GLU A 357 16.73 -4.78 -27.13
C GLU A 357 17.28 -6.03 -27.83
N GLU A 358 18.48 -6.46 -27.48
CA GLU A 358 19.06 -7.70 -28.01
C GLU A 358 18.17 -8.91 -27.70
N SER A 359 17.62 -8.98 -26.47
CA SER A 359 16.69 -10.06 -26.13
C SER A 359 15.40 -10.01 -26.94
N ALA A 360 14.91 -8.82 -27.30
CA ALA A 360 13.69 -8.65 -28.08
C ALA A 360 13.88 -9.11 -29.56
N LYS A 361 15.08 -9.01 -30.12
CA LYS A 361 15.40 -9.47 -31.45
C LYS A 361 15.37 -11.01 -31.61
N HIS A 362 15.47 -11.71 -30.47
CA HIS A 362 15.46 -13.17 -30.46
C HIS A 362 14.13 -13.72 -29.91
N GLY A 363 13.67 -14.84 -30.49
CA GLY A 363 12.45 -15.52 -30.06
C GLY A 363 11.22 -15.18 -30.88
N PHE A 364 11.45 -14.66 -32.11
CA PHE A 364 10.38 -14.40 -33.06
C PHE A 364 9.27 -13.48 -32.57
N THR A 365 9.64 -12.47 -31.79
CA THR A 365 8.69 -11.52 -31.23
C THR A 365 7.93 -10.72 -32.30
N ASN A 366 8.50 -10.65 -33.52
CA ASN A 366 7.98 -9.99 -34.70
C ASN A 366 7.20 -10.93 -35.66
N ALA A 367 6.98 -12.19 -35.28
CA ALA A 367 6.27 -13.15 -36.15
C ALA A 367 4.82 -12.73 -36.44
N THR A 368 4.13 -12.12 -35.46
CA THR A 368 2.79 -11.58 -35.67
C THR A 368 2.79 -10.46 -36.71
N ASP A 369 3.82 -9.60 -36.68
CA ASP A 369 3.96 -8.48 -37.62
C ASP A 369 4.23 -8.99 -39.07
N ALA A 370 4.95 -10.10 -39.21
CA ALA A 370 5.10 -10.79 -40.51
C ALA A 370 3.76 -11.36 -41.00
N ALA A 371 2.90 -11.85 -40.12
CA ALA A 371 1.56 -12.31 -40.52
C ALA A 371 0.66 -11.12 -40.91
N ASP A 372 0.71 -10.01 -40.14
CA ASP A 372 0.00 -8.80 -40.49
C ASP A 372 0.46 -8.18 -41.81
N TYR A 373 1.76 -8.26 -42.10
CA TYR A 373 2.29 -7.88 -43.42
C TYR A 373 1.57 -8.63 -44.56
N LEU A 374 1.45 -9.94 -44.46
CA LEU A 374 0.76 -10.76 -45.45
C LEU A 374 -0.73 -10.41 -45.55
N VAL A 375 -1.38 -10.17 -44.42
CA VAL A 375 -2.81 -9.75 -44.37
C VAL A 375 -3.00 -8.44 -45.10
N ASN A 376 -2.12 -7.47 -44.92
CA ASN A 376 -2.15 -6.17 -45.61
C ASN A 376 -1.89 -6.31 -47.14
N HIS A 377 -1.30 -7.45 -47.59
CA HIS A 377 -1.11 -7.81 -48.99
C HIS A 377 -2.19 -8.77 -49.51
N GLY A 378 -3.32 -8.91 -48.79
CA GLY A 378 -4.49 -9.64 -49.25
C GLY A 378 -4.53 -11.14 -48.90
N VAL A 379 -3.60 -11.64 -48.11
CA VAL A 379 -3.61 -13.04 -47.64
C VAL A 379 -4.56 -13.15 -46.42
N PRO A 380 -5.52 -14.08 -46.40
CA PRO A 380 -6.35 -14.29 -45.23
C PRO A 380 -5.51 -14.58 -43.98
N PHE A 381 -5.91 -14.01 -42.80
CA PHE A 381 -5.13 -14.12 -41.57
C PHE A 381 -4.74 -15.55 -41.17
N ARG A 382 -5.67 -16.50 -41.34
CA ARG A 382 -5.41 -17.93 -41.01
C ARG A 382 -4.33 -18.55 -41.89
N ASP A 383 -4.30 -18.18 -43.16
CA ASP A 383 -3.29 -18.62 -44.10
C ASP A 383 -1.95 -17.92 -43.83
N ALA A 384 -1.98 -16.60 -43.55
CA ALA A 384 -0.81 -15.84 -43.18
C ALA A 384 -0.14 -16.42 -41.91
N HIS A 385 -0.93 -16.77 -40.89
CA HIS A 385 -0.42 -17.46 -39.70
C HIS A 385 0.26 -18.78 -40.00
N GLY A 386 -0.33 -19.59 -40.87
CA GLY A 386 0.28 -20.87 -41.34
C GLY A 386 1.60 -20.66 -42.09
N ILE A 387 1.66 -19.67 -42.99
CA ILE A 387 2.87 -19.27 -43.72
C ILE A 387 3.98 -18.85 -42.77
N VAL A 388 3.67 -17.95 -41.81
CA VAL A 388 4.66 -17.48 -40.83
C VAL A 388 5.12 -18.61 -39.91
N GLY A 389 4.23 -19.56 -39.54
CA GLY A 389 4.62 -20.76 -38.82
C GLY A 389 5.70 -21.58 -39.55
N GLN A 390 5.61 -21.70 -40.88
CA GLN A 390 6.63 -22.37 -41.71
C GLN A 390 7.95 -21.58 -41.74
N LEU A 391 7.88 -20.24 -41.83
CA LEU A 391 9.05 -19.36 -41.72
C LEU A 391 9.78 -19.54 -40.41
N VAL A 392 9.04 -19.54 -39.27
CA VAL A 392 9.60 -19.75 -37.93
C VAL A 392 10.31 -21.13 -37.87
N LEU A 393 9.69 -22.20 -38.37
CA LEU A 393 10.32 -23.52 -38.39
C LEU A 393 11.61 -23.51 -39.19
N LEU A 394 11.61 -22.87 -40.36
CA LEU A 394 12.82 -22.73 -41.22
C LEU A 394 13.91 -21.94 -40.50
N CYS A 395 13.55 -20.86 -39.82
CA CYS A 395 14.50 -20.04 -39.07
C CYS A 395 15.08 -20.79 -37.85
N LEU A 396 14.26 -21.61 -37.16
CA LEU A 396 14.73 -22.47 -36.07
C LEU A 396 15.75 -23.51 -36.56
N ASP A 397 15.50 -24.14 -37.72
CA ASP A 397 16.43 -25.10 -38.33
C ASP A 397 17.77 -24.43 -38.73
N LYS A 398 17.68 -23.23 -39.29
CA LYS A 398 18.85 -22.42 -39.67
C LYS A 398 19.52 -21.70 -38.51
N LYS A 399 18.88 -21.63 -37.31
CA LYS A 399 19.33 -20.90 -36.12
C LYS A 399 19.54 -19.40 -36.37
N ILE A 400 18.65 -18.78 -37.11
CA ILE A 400 18.64 -17.35 -37.42
C ILE A 400 17.27 -16.72 -37.04
N PRO A 401 17.21 -15.41 -36.74
CA PRO A 401 15.94 -14.73 -36.63
C PRO A 401 15.28 -14.49 -38.00
N LEU A 402 14.01 -14.04 -37.98
CA LEU A 402 13.29 -13.66 -39.20
C LEU A 402 14.02 -12.54 -39.98
N ASP A 403 14.56 -11.57 -39.27
CA ASP A 403 15.27 -10.42 -39.84
C ASP A 403 16.47 -10.79 -40.69
N ASP A 404 17.11 -11.92 -40.40
CA ASP A 404 18.29 -12.41 -41.11
C ASP A 404 17.96 -13.44 -42.20
N LEU A 405 16.68 -13.80 -42.38
CA LEU A 405 16.30 -14.77 -43.41
C LEU A 405 16.33 -14.11 -44.79
N PRO A 406 17.07 -14.66 -45.79
CA PRO A 406 17.10 -14.08 -47.11
C PRO A 406 15.73 -14.00 -47.80
N LEU A 407 15.46 -12.93 -48.55
CA LEU A 407 14.19 -12.71 -49.23
C LEU A 407 13.76 -13.87 -50.11
N GLU A 408 14.73 -14.53 -50.77
CA GLU A 408 14.47 -15.70 -51.58
C GLU A 408 13.83 -16.86 -50.79
N GLU A 409 14.20 -17.02 -49.54
CA GLU A 409 13.62 -18.05 -48.68
C GLU A 409 12.19 -17.66 -48.24
N TYR A 410 11.93 -16.38 -48.00
CA TYR A 410 10.57 -15.86 -47.79
C TYR A 410 9.69 -16.16 -49.01
N LYS A 411 10.19 -15.83 -50.23
CA LYS A 411 9.46 -16.01 -51.49
C LYS A 411 9.21 -17.47 -51.86
N LYS A 412 10.05 -18.41 -51.40
CA LYS A 412 9.79 -19.84 -51.57
C LYS A 412 8.56 -20.32 -50.81
N ILE A 413 8.26 -19.71 -49.64
CA ILE A 413 7.11 -20.09 -48.85
C ILE A 413 5.88 -19.31 -49.30
N SER A 414 6.02 -18.01 -49.59
CA SER A 414 4.96 -17.21 -50.19
C SER A 414 5.53 -16.15 -51.14
N PRO A 415 5.09 -16.12 -52.38
CA PRO A 415 5.56 -15.12 -53.36
C PRO A 415 5.10 -13.69 -53.05
N VAL A 416 4.24 -13.50 -52.05
CA VAL A 416 3.70 -12.21 -51.62
C VAL A 416 4.75 -11.35 -50.90
N PHE A 417 5.78 -11.99 -50.34
CA PHE A 417 6.85 -11.25 -49.65
C PHE A 417 7.70 -10.43 -50.60
N GLU A 418 7.93 -9.17 -50.29
CA GLU A 418 8.85 -8.28 -50.98
C GLU A 418 9.90 -7.72 -50.00
N GLU A 419 10.83 -6.90 -50.48
CA GLU A 419 11.97 -6.41 -49.69
C GLU A 419 11.58 -5.57 -48.50
N ASP A 420 10.39 -4.94 -48.55
CA ASP A 420 9.81 -4.14 -47.47
C ASP A 420 9.36 -4.95 -46.25
N ILE A 421 9.40 -6.30 -46.33
CA ILE A 421 9.18 -7.18 -45.16
C ILE A 421 10.17 -6.86 -44.04
N TYR A 422 11.43 -6.60 -44.32
CA TYR A 422 12.43 -6.32 -43.30
C TYR A 422 12.15 -5.05 -42.50
N GLU A 423 11.66 -4.02 -43.19
CA GLU A 423 11.18 -2.80 -42.48
C GLU A 423 9.91 -3.10 -41.66
N ALA A 424 8.98 -3.88 -42.24
CA ALA A 424 7.72 -4.21 -41.59
C ALA A 424 7.89 -4.99 -40.28
N ILE A 425 8.92 -5.89 -40.23
CA ILE A 425 9.20 -6.72 -39.03
C ILE A 425 10.31 -6.16 -38.16
N SER A 426 10.89 -5.00 -38.51
CA SER A 426 11.90 -4.39 -37.64
C SER A 426 11.33 -4.12 -36.26
N LEU A 427 12.13 -4.32 -35.20
CA LEU A 427 11.73 -4.17 -33.84
C LEU A 427 11.06 -2.80 -33.58
N LYS A 428 11.65 -1.75 -34.13
CA LYS A 428 11.12 -0.39 -34.06
C LYS A 428 9.74 -0.30 -34.72
N THR A 429 9.59 -0.73 -35.93
CA THR A 429 8.31 -0.67 -36.68
C THR A 429 7.22 -1.49 -35.98
N CYS A 430 7.57 -2.68 -35.47
CA CYS A 430 6.65 -3.52 -34.72
C CYS A 430 6.04 -2.78 -33.51
N VAL A 431 6.85 -2.03 -32.76
CA VAL A 431 6.37 -1.25 -31.61
C VAL A 431 5.63 0.00 -32.06
N GLU A 432 6.20 0.79 -33.00
CA GLU A 432 5.62 2.09 -33.41
C GLU A 432 4.28 1.98 -34.14
N LYS A 433 4.00 0.86 -34.84
CA LYS A 433 2.69 0.63 -35.46
C LYS A 433 1.59 0.29 -34.48
N ARG A 434 1.90 -0.04 -33.24
CA ARG A 434 0.93 -0.30 -32.16
C ARG A 434 0.50 1.02 -31.51
N ASN A 435 -0.39 1.76 -32.18
CA ASN A 435 -0.77 3.14 -31.85
C ASN A 435 -2.20 3.30 -31.25
N THR A 436 -2.84 2.21 -30.87
CA THR A 436 -4.12 2.29 -30.14
C THR A 436 -3.86 2.74 -28.69
N THR A 437 -4.86 3.33 -28.04
CA THR A 437 -4.77 3.74 -26.63
C THR A 437 -4.26 2.59 -25.76
N GLY A 438 -3.24 2.87 -24.94
CA GLY A 438 -2.63 1.88 -24.05
C GLY A 438 -1.63 0.91 -24.72
N ALA A 439 -1.37 1.03 -26.03
CA ALA A 439 -0.39 0.21 -26.74
C ALA A 439 1.05 0.76 -26.58
N PRO A 440 2.09 -0.04 -26.86
CA PRO A 440 3.49 0.31 -26.59
C PRO A 440 4.10 1.35 -27.54
N GLY A 441 3.43 1.79 -28.60
CA GLY A 441 3.96 2.79 -29.50
C GLY A 441 4.34 4.10 -28.81
N VAL A 442 5.32 4.82 -29.33
CA VAL A 442 5.83 6.06 -28.71
C VAL A 442 4.71 7.08 -28.46
N LYS A 443 3.82 7.28 -29.44
CA LYS A 443 2.74 8.24 -29.31
C LYS A 443 1.75 7.90 -28.16
N PRO A 444 1.13 6.70 -28.10
CA PRO A 444 0.23 6.37 -26.98
C PRO A 444 0.97 6.33 -25.65
N MET A 445 2.26 5.98 -25.59
CA MET A 445 3.02 6.04 -24.34
C MET A 445 3.31 7.47 -23.90
N GLN A 446 3.60 8.38 -24.81
CA GLN A 446 3.73 9.81 -24.48
C GLN A 446 2.41 10.37 -23.95
N GLU A 447 1.28 10.06 -24.61
CA GLU A 447 -0.05 10.46 -24.14
C GLU A 447 -0.36 9.90 -22.74
N ALA A 448 0.05 8.65 -22.45
CA ALA A 448 -0.08 8.05 -21.13
C ALA A 448 0.78 8.78 -20.08
N VAL A 449 2.04 9.05 -20.39
CA VAL A 449 2.96 9.81 -19.50
C VAL A 449 2.39 11.19 -19.20
N ASP A 450 1.91 11.91 -20.21
CA ASP A 450 1.33 13.26 -20.02
C ASP A 450 0.06 13.20 -19.14
N SER A 451 -0.78 12.17 -19.33
CA SER A 451 -1.95 11.94 -18.48
C SER A 451 -1.56 11.60 -17.03
N TYR A 452 -0.52 10.81 -16.83
CA TYR A 452 -0.03 10.45 -15.50
C TYR A 452 0.62 11.66 -14.79
N LYS A 453 1.34 12.51 -15.50
CA LYS A 453 1.83 13.78 -14.95
C LYS A 453 0.70 14.65 -14.43
N LYS A 454 -0.33 14.83 -15.24
CA LYS A 454 -1.50 15.58 -14.83
C LYS A 454 -2.18 14.96 -13.60
N TYR A 455 -2.32 13.64 -13.57
CA TYR A 455 -2.83 12.93 -12.40
C TYR A 455 -1.99 13.19 -11.15
N MET A 456 -0.66 13.20 -11.27
CA MET A 456 0.25 13.47 -10.14
C MET A 456 0.21 14.93 -9.66
N GLU A 457 -0.15 15.89 -10.52
CA GLU A 457 -0.37 17.30 -10.14
C GLU A 457 -1.67 17.47 -9.33
N GLU A 458 -2.67 16.64 -9.58
CA GLU A 458 -3.97 16.64 -8.90
C GLU A 458 -3.98 15.77 -7.62
N TYR A 459 -2.89 15.02 -7.37
CA TYR A 459 -2.71 14.15 -6.21
C TYR A 459 -2.55 15.01 -4.95
#